data_31a47847e3b63ddcc7d3c61273f21ccb
#
_entry.id   31a47847e3b63ddcc7d3c61273f21ccb
#
_cell.length_a   1.000
_cell.length_b   1.000
_cell.length_c   1.000
_cell.angle_alpha   90.00
_cell.angle_beta   90.00
_cell.angle_gamma   90.00
#
_symmetry.space_group_name_H-M   'P 1'
#
loop_
_entity.id
_entity.type
_entity.pdbx_description
1 polymer ?
#
loop_
_entity_poly.entity_id
_entity_poly.type
_entity_poly.pdbx_seq_one_letter_code
_entity_poly.pdbx_strand_id
1 'polypeptide(L)'
;MGAVAASVVNRCVYCAAVHASRFNNLTKRTDVIEAVFADGLEATLDEHLQAIFDFSARLSTTPPEAVAADAQSLADVGLDELEALDLVLSSAIFGWANRLMHTLGEPMKD
;
A
#
# COMPACT_ATOMS: atom_id res chain seq x y z
N MET A 1 -0.24 5.52 -0.56
CA MET A 1 0.57 4.37 -1.07
C MET A 1 0.39 3.11 -0.23
N GLY A 2 0.27 3.21 1.08
CA GLY A 2 0.07 2.03 1.93
C GLY A 2 -1.17 1.21 1.57
N ALA A 3 -2.29 1.86 1.30
CA ALA A 3 -3.50 1.19 0.87
C ALA A 3 -3.33 0.47 -0.49
N VAL A 4 -2.56 1.04 -1.40
CA VAL A 4 -2.24 0.40 -2.69
C VAL A 4 -1.44 -0.87 -2.45
N ALA A 5 -0.37 -0.80 -1.66
CA ALA A 5 0.47 -1.96 -1.35
C ALA A 5 -0.33 -3.08 -0.67
N ALA A 6 -1.13 -2.76 0.34
CA ALA A 6 -1.99 -3.73 1.02
C ALA A 6 -2.96 -4.40 0.04
N SER A 7 -3.56 -3.61 -0.84
CA SER A 7 -4.52 -4.12 -1.83
C SER A 7 -3.87 -5.05 -2.86
N VAL A 8 -2.63 -4.75 -3.26
CA VAL A 8 -1.86 -5.62 -4.17
C VAL A 8 -1.53 -6.95 -3.50
N VAL A 9 -1.04 -6.91 -2.25
CA VAL A 9 -0.72 -8.13 -1.48
C VAL A 9 -1.97 -9.00 -1.32
N ASN A 10 -3.08 -8.39 -0.95
CA ASN A 10 -4.34 -9.11 -0.71
C ASN A 10 -5.13 -9.40 -1.99
N ARG A 11 -4.62 -9.04 -3.14
CA ARG A 11 -5.24 -9.30 -4.46
C ARG A 11 -6.66 -8.77 -4.59
N CYS A 12 -6.94 -7.62 -3.99
CA CYS A 12 -8.21 -6.94 -4.15
C CYS A 12 -8.11 -5.98 -5.34
N VAL A 13 -8.56 -6.42 -6.51
CA VAL A 13 -8.46 -5.64 -7.77
C VAL A 13 -9.22 -4.32 -7.65
N TYR A 14 -10.45 -4.37 -7.15
CA TYR A 14 -11.26 -3.17 -6.94
C TYR A 14 -10.58 -2.20 -5.97
N CYS A 15 -10.09 -2.69 -4.85
CA CYS A 15 -9.43 -1.87 -3.84
C CYS A 15 -8.17 -1.21 -4.40
N ALA A 16 -7.35 -1.98 -5.13
CA ALA A 16 -6.14 -1.47 -5.75
C ALA A 16 -6.48 -0.35 -6.75
N ALA A 17 -7.49 -0.54 -7.57
CA ALA A 17 -7.91 0.46 -8.56
C ALA A 17 -8.39 1.76 -7.90
N VAL A 18 -9.19 1.67 -6.85
CA VAL A 18 -9.70 2.84 -6.13
C VAL A 18 -8.56 3.63 -5.50
N HIS A 19 -7.67 2.96 -4.79
CA HIS A 19 -6.55 3.65 -4.11
C HIS A 19 -5.51 4.16 -5.10
N ALA A 20 -5.28 3.46 -6.21
CA ALA A 20 -4.42 3.92 -7.28
C ALA A 20 -4.95 5.22 -7.92
N SER A 21 -6.25 5.26 -8.21
CA SER A 21 -6.89 6.47 -8.72
C SER A 21 -6.74 7.63 -7.74
N ARG A 22 -6.95 7.38 -6.46
CA ARG A 22 -6.77 8.39 -5.42
C ARG A 22 -5.32 8.91 -5.36
N PHE A 23 -4.36 7.99 -5.42
CA PHE A 23 -2.94 8.35 -5.44
C PHE A 23 -2.61 9.25 -6.63
N ASN A 24 -3.05 8.87 -7.83
CA ASN A 24 -2.82 9.66 -9.04
C ASN A 24 -3.43 11.06 -8.94
N ASN A 25 -4.64 11.14 -8.38
CA ASN A 25 -5.32 12.44 -8.20
C ASN A 25 -4.60 13.34 -7.19
N LEU A 26 -4.06 12.77 -6.11
CA LEU A 26 -3.36 13.53 -5.07
C LEU A 26 -1.96 13.95 -5.51
N THR A 27 -1.23 13.09 -6.20
CA THR A 27 0.17 13.35 -6.61
C THR A 27 0.30 14.03 -7.96
N LYS A 28 -0.76 14.00 -8.78
CA LYS A 28 -0.75 14.50 -10.16
C LYS A 28 0.27 13.78 -11.06
N ARG A 29 0.54 12.51 -10.76
CA ARG A 29 1.45 11.68 -11.57
C ARG A 29 0.88 10.26 -11.67
N THR A 30 1.18 9.58 -12.77
CA THR A 30 0.68 8.22 -13.08
C THR A 30 1.79 7.18 -13.16
N ASP A 31 3.05 7.59 -13.28
CA ASP A 31 4.18 6.69 -13.51
C ASP A 31 4.38 5.66 -12.39
N VAL A 32 4.13 6.07 -11.13
CA VAL A 32 4.28 5.18 -9.96
C VAL A 32 3.27 4.04 -10.03
N ILE A 33 2.01 4.36 -10.26
CA ILE A 33 0.94 3.35 -10.33
C ILE A 33 1.11 2.46 -11.57
N GLU A 34 1.56 3.02 -12.68
CA GLU A 34 1.87 2.23 -13.88
C GLU A 34 2.95 1.19 -13.58
N ALA A 35 4.01 1.56 -12.85
CA ALA A 35 5.06 0.63 -12.43
C ALA A 35 4.52 -0.46 -11.50
N VAL A 36 3.70 -0.09 -10.52
CA VAL A 36 3.09 -1.04 -9.58
C VAL A 36 2.18 -2.03 -10.31
N PHE A 37 1.36 -1.55 -11.23
CA PHE A 37 0.45 -2.43 -11.97
C PHE A 37 1.17 -3.31 -12.99
N ALA A 38 2.30 -2.86 -13.53
CA ALA A 38 3.11 -3.67 -14.44
C ALA A 38 3.89 -4.77 -13.70
N ASP A 39 4.53 -4.45 -12.57
CA ASP A 39 5.49 -5.30 -11.91
C ASP A 39 5.02 -5.83 -10.53
N GLY A 40 3.89 -5.36 -10.02
CA GLY A 40 3.34 -5.81 -8.74
C GLY A 40 4.29 -5.51 -7.59
N LEU A 41 4.53 -6.50 -6.74
CA LEU A 41 5.40 -6.36 -5.57
C LEU A 41 6.87 -6.16 -5.92
N GLU A 42 7.27 -6.41 -7.16
CA GLU A 42 8.64 -6.24 -7.65
C GLU A 42 8.86 -4.86 -8.31
N ALA A 43 7.87 -3.97 -8.26
CA ALA A 43 7.98 -2.64 -8.86
C ALA A 43 9.15 -1.87 -8.27
N THR A 44 9.89 -1.15 -9.15
CA THR A 44 10.97 -0.26 -8.74
C THR A 44 10.45 1.17 -8.71
N LEU A 45 10.51 1.79 -7.54
CA LEU A 45 10.01 3.14 -7.28
C LEU A 45 11.17 4.03 -6.82
N ASP A 46 10.91 5.34 -6.68
CA ASP A 46 11.89 6.19 -6.03
C ASP A 46 12.09 5.79 -4.56
N GLU A 47 13.20 6.21 -3.96
CA GLU A 47 13.63 5.74 -2.63
C GLU A 47 12.56 5.91 -1.56
N HIS A 48 11.93 7.09 -1.52
CA HIS A 48 10.91 7.40 -0.52
C HIS A 48 9.65 6.51 -0.70
N LEU A 49 9.13 6.43 -1.90
CA LEU A 49 7.96 5.60 -2.20
C LEU A 49 8.27 4.10 -2.11
N GLN A 50 9.50 3.71 -2.47
CA GLN A 50 9.92 2.32 -2.36
C GLN A 50 9.89 1.84 -0.91
N ALA A 51 10.42 2.64 0.02
CA ALA A 51 10.41 2.28 1.45
C ALA A 51 8.97 2.15 1.97
N ILE A 52 8.09 3.07 1.61
CA ILE A 52 6.67 3.04 2.01
C ILE A 52 5.96 1.81 1.42
N PHE A 53 6.14 1.56 0.14
CA PHE A 53 5.52 0.44 -0.55
C PHE A 53 5.98 -0.91 0.02
N ASP A 54 7.29 -1.09 0.17
CA ASP A 54 7.87 -2.34 0.67
C ASP A 54 7.46 -2.61 2.12
N PHE A 55 7.50 -1.59 2.98
CA PHE A 55 7.05 -1.73 4.36
C PHE A 55 5.58 -2.16 4.43
N SER A 56 4.72 -1.49 3.69
CA SER A 56 3.28 -1.79 3.68
C SER A 56 2.98 -3.17 3.11
N ALA A 57 3.71 -3.59 2.08
CA ALA A 57 3.58 -4.93 1.51
C ALA A 57 4.00 -5.99 2.52
N ARG A 58 5.14 -5.81 3.20
CA ARG A 58 5.64 -6.76 4.20
C ARG A 58 4.74 -6.80 5.44
N LEU A 59 4.16 -5.67 5.84
CA LEU A 59 3.19 -5.63 6.94
C LEU A 59 1.90 -6.37 6.58
N SER A 60 1.53 -6.39 5.31
CA SER A 60 0.26 -6.95 4.82
C SER A 60 0.30 -8.45 4.56
N THR A 61 1.45 -9.10 4.65
CA THR A 61 1.54 -10.56 4.50
C THR A 61 0.93 -11.28 5.71
N THR A 62 0.63 -12.57 5.56
CA THR A 62 0.05 -13.38 6.65
C THR A 62 0.90 -14.63 6.85
N PRO A 63 1.67 -14.74 7.97
CA PRO A 63 1.87 -13.70 9.00
C PRO A 63 2.69 -12.51 8.49
N PRO A 64 2.62 -11.35 9.15
CA PRO A 64 3.38 -10.17 8.74
C PRO A 64 4.89 -10.43 8.72
N GLU A 65 5.56 -9.94 7.66
CA GLU A 65 7.02 -10.07 7.51
C GLU A 65 7.77 -8.79 7.88
N ALA A 66 7.04 -7.69 8.16
CA ALA A 66 7.66 -6.43 8.56
C ALA A 66 8.35 -6.58 9.92
N VAL A 67 9.56 -6.06 10.02
CA VAL A 67 10.41 -6.12 11.22
C VAL A 67 10.95 -4.72 11.55
N ALA A 68 11.66 -4.58 12.67
CA ALA A 68 12.19 -3.30 13.11
C ALA A 68 13.09 -2.62 12.06
N ALA A 69 13.85 -3.38 11.28
CA ALA A 69 14.69 -2.84 10.21
C ALA A 69 13.85 -2.17 9.11
N ASP A 70 12.66 -2.67 8.83
CA ASP A 70 11.75 -2.05 7.85
C ASP A 70 11.23 -0.72 8.38
N ALA A 71 10.92 -0.63 9.68
CA ALA A 71 10.53 0.63 10.31
C ALA A 71 11.68 1.65 10.29
N GLN A 72 12.92 1.21 10.50
CA GLN A 72 14.09 2.07 10.38
C GLN A 72 14.25 2.62 8.97
N SER A 73 13.95 1.81 7.96
CA SER A 73 13.99 2.26 6.55
C SER A 73 13.02 3.41 6.29
N LEU A 74 11.87 3.45 6.96
CA LEU A 74 10.95 4.59 6.88
C LEU A 74 11.57 5.85 7.47
N ALA A 75 12.20 5.74 8.62
CA ALA A 75 12.90 6.87 9.24
C ALA A 75 14.04 7.39 8.34
N ASP A 76 14.77 6.49 7.70
CA ASP A 76 15.90 6.82 6.83
C ASP A 76 15.47 7.64 5.60
N VAL A 77 14.22 7.47 5.13
CA VAL A 77 13.69 8.27 4.02
C VAL A 77 12.86 9.47 4.49
N GLY A 78 12.92 9.79 5.78
CA GLY A 78 12.40 11.04 6.34
C GLY A 78 11.00 10.98 6.96
N LEU A 79 10.41 9.81 7.15
CA LEU A 79 9.15 9.71 7.90
C LEU A 79 9.42 9.90 9.40
N ASP A 80 8.64 10.78 10.04
CA ASP A 80 8.63 10.89 11.48
C ASP A 80 7.78 9.78 12.13
N GLU A 81 7.75 9.75 13.48
CA GLU A 81 7.02 8.70 14.20
C GLU A 81 5.52 8.71 13.92
N LEU A 82 4.91 9.89 13.77
CA LEU A 82 3.49 10.00 13.48
C LEU A 82 3.16 9.54 12.07
N GLU A 83 4.00 9.91 11.10
CA GLU A 83 3.84 9.48 9.71
C GLU A 83 4.00 7.96 9.59
N ALA A 84 4.96 7.38 10.29
CA ALA A 84 5.15 5.92 10.32
C ALA A 84 3.95 5.22 10.96
N LEU A 85 3.43 5.75 12.08
CA LEU A 85 2.23 5.22 12.73
C LEU A 85 1.02 5.29 11.80
N ASP A 86 0.81 6.41 11.13
CA ASP A 86 -0.27 6.56 10.15
C ASP A 86 -0.17 5.53 9.03
N LEU A 87 1.04 5.23 8.57
CA LEU A 87 1.26 4.22 7.54
C LEU A 87 0.90 2.81 8.05
N VAL A 88 1.30 2.47 9.27
CA VAL A 88 0.94 1.19 9.90
C VAL A 88 -0.58 1.04 10.00
N LEU A 89 -1.24 2.05 10.56
CA LEU A 89 -2.70 2.04 10.74
C LEU A 89 -3.44 1.99 9.41
N SER A 90 -2.99 2.76 8.43
CA SER A 90 -3.57 2.79 7.09
C SER A 90 -3.45 1.43 6.40
N SER A 91 -2.26 0.83 6.42
CA SER A 91 -2.04 -0.49 5.82
C SER A 91 -2.87 -1.57 6.49
N ALA A 92 -2.95 -1.53 7.83
CA ALA A 92 -3.71 -2.52 8.59
C ALA A 92 -5.22 -2.43 8.33
N ILE A 93 -5.79 -1.21 8.33
CA ILE A 93 -7.23 -1.03 8.09
C ILE A 93 -7.62 -1.41 6.67
N PHE A 94 -6.78 -1.12 5.69
CA PHE A 94 -7.06 -1.50 4.30
C PHE A 94 -6.83 -2.99 4.07
N GLY A 95 -5.93 -3.63 4.80
CA GLY A 95 -5.83 -5.09 4.83
C GLY A 95 -7.13 -5.74 5.30
N TRP A 96 -7.73 -5.19 6.37
CA TRP A 96 -9.05 -5.61 6.86
C TRP A 96 -10.13 -5.36 5.79
N ALA A 97 -10.18 -4.17 5.21
CA ALA A 97 -11.17 -3.82 4.19
C ALA A 97 -11.07 -4.71 2.95
N ASN A 98 -9.83 -5.02 2.50
CA ASN A 98 -9.61 -5.93 1.37
C ASN A 98 -10.23 -7.32 1.64
N ARG A 99 -10.07 -7.84 2.86
CA ARG A 99 -10.64 -9.14 3.23
C ARG A 99 -12.15 -9.12 3.23
N LEU A 100 -12.78 -8.02 3.66
CA LEU A 100 -14.22 -7.85 3.56
C LEU A 100 -14.69 -7.87 2.11
N MET A 101 -13.97 -7.18 1.22
CA MET A 101 -14.30 -7.15 -0.21
C MET A 101 -14.24 -8.54 -0.84
N HIS A 102 -13.27 -9.36 -0.45
CA HIS A 102 -13.19 -10.74 -0.94
C HIS A 102 -14.40 -11.57 -0.52
N THR A 103 -14.93 -11.34 0.67
CA THR A 103 -16.06 -12.11 1.21
C THR A 103 -17.41 -11.54 0.79
N LEU A 104 -17.58 -10.22 0.86
CA LEU A 104 -18.87 -9.55 0.65
C LEU A 104 -19.08 -9.06 -0.78
N GLY A 105 -18.00 -9.01 -1.57
CA GLY A 105 -18.04 -8.47 -2.93
C GLY A 105 -17.83 -6.96 -2.97
N GLU A 106 -17.77 -6.44 -4.18
CA GLU A 106 -17.55 -5.01 -4.44
C GLU A 106 -18.82 -4.21 -4.18
N PRO A 107 -18.70 -2.92 -3.79
CA PRO A 107 -19.86 -2.05 -3.68
C PRO A 107 -20.58 -1.93 -5.02
N MET A 108 -21.88 -2.01 -5.00
CA MET A 108 -22.70 -1.79 -6.19
C MET A 108 -22.87 -0.29 -6.42
N LYS A 109 -22.80 0.11 -7.68
CA LYS A 109 -23.11 1.49 -8.06
C LYS A 109 -24.60 1.60 -8.37
N ASP A 110 -25.24 2.65 -7.86
CA ASP A 110 -26.63 2.97 -8.15
C ASP A 110 -26.80 3.52 -9.56
#